data_bfbdd8d3a8ef784d8fe982dda2421fb5
#
_entry.id   bfbdd8d3a8ef784d8fe982dda2421fb5
#
_cell.length_a   1.000
_cell.length_b   1.000
_cell.length_c   1.000
_cell.angle_alpha   90.00
_cell.angle_beta   90.00
_cell.angle_gamma   90.00
#
_symmetry.space_group_name_H-M   'P 1'
#
loop_
_entity.id
_entity.type
_entity.pdbx_description
1 polymer ?
#
loop_
_entity_poly.entity_id
_entity_poly.type
_entity_poly.pdbx_seq_one_letter_code
_entity_poly.pdbx_strand_id
1 'polypeptide(L)'
;MSKIGKRAILLLLALPIGFNVMAQETKKPTLEELIPGGESYLYAENLYGLQWWGDECIKPGVDTLYSIQPKTGKETMVITREQINKVLEENKAGKLSHLYSVRFPWTDKAQMLFTIAGKFIVYNFKNNQVVSTFKPKDGANNEDYCAASGNVAYTIDNNLYVNEKAVTNEPEGIVCGQTVHRNEFGINKGTFWSPKGNLLAFYRMDESMVTQYPLVDI
;
A
#
# COMPACT_ATOMS: atom_id res chain seq x y z
N MET A 1 51.77 63.71 29.76
CA MET A 1 51.53 62.52 30.57
C MET A 1 50.66 61.56 29.77
N SER A 2 51.28 60.55 29.19
CA SER A 2 50.68 59.59 28.25
C SER A 2 50.09 58.40 28.98
N LYS A 3 48.83 58.09 28.73
CA LYS A 3 48.21 56.86 29.18
C LYS A 3 48.35 55.81 28.08
N ILE A 4 49.22 54.83 28.32
CA ILE A 4 49.39 53.66 27.49
C ILE A 4 48.26 52.66 27.82
N GLY A 5 47.35 52.47 26.86
CA GLY A 5 46.31 51.47 26.94
C GLY A 5 46.85 50.07 26.63
N LYS A 6 46.76 49.19 27.62
CA LYS A 6 47.10 47.75 27.46
C LYS A 6 46.03 47.09 26.59
N ARG A 7 46.37 46.77 25.33
CA ARG A 7 45.57 45.86 24.49
C ARG A 7 45.89 44.43 24.91
N ALA A 8 44.95 43.79 25.57
CA ALA A 8 44.98 42.36 25.77
C ALA A 8 44.70 41.64 24.46
N ILE A 9 45.70 40.98 23.93
CA ILE A 9 45.54 40.06 22.78
C ILE A 9 44.97 38.78 23.32
N LEU A 10 43.69 38.52 23.08
CA LEU A 10 43.04 37.23 23.37
C LEU A 10 43.45 36.27 22.25
N LEU A 11 44.43 35.43 22.54
CA LEU A 11 44.80 34.32 21.67
C LEU A 11 43.68 33.25 21.79
N LEU A 12 42.78 33.20 20.84
CA LEU A 12 41.86 32.09 20.68
C LEU A 12 42.67 30.87 20.21
N LEU A 13 42.99 29.98 21.11
CA LEU A 13 43.44 28.63 20.80
C LEU A 13 42.25 27.91 20.17
N ALA A 14 42.21 27.89 18.86
CA ALA A 14 41.35 26.95 18.13
C ALA A 14 41.92 25.54 18.32
N LEU A 15 41.40 24.82 19.33
CA LEU A 15 41.57 23.37 19.44
C LEU A 15 40.91 22.77 18.20
N PRO A 16 41.65 22.02 17.35
CA PRO A 16 41.02 21.20 16.36
C PRO A 16 40.23 20.11 17.09
N ILE A 17 38.93 20.25 17.20
CA ILE A 17 38.06 19.15 17.55
C ILE A 17 38.17 18.20 16.36
N GLY A 18 39.14 17.29 16.46
CA GLY A 18 39.24 16.16 15.56
C GLY A 18 37.96 15.36 15.68
N PHE A 19 37.03 15.61 14.77
CA PHE A 19 36.00 14.63 14.47
C PHE A 19 36.78 13.41 13.97
N ASN A 20 37.06 12.46 14.88
CA ASN A 20 37.33 11.11 14.47
C ASN A 20 36.05 10.60 13.78
N VAL A 21 35.93 10.90 12.50
CA VAL A 21 35.09 10.12 11.63
C VAL A 21 35.76 8.74 11.66
N MET A 22 35.32 7.89 12.59
CA MET A 22 35.58 6.49 12.54
C MET A 22 34.97 6.04 11.22
N ALA A 23 35.78 5.99 10.17
CA ALA A 23 35.42 5.31 8.94
C ALA A 23 35.10 3.90 9.40
N GLN A 24 33.83 3.58 9.44
CA GLN A 24 33.36 2.24 9.73
C GLN A 24 34.05 1.35 8.68
N GLU A 25 34.95 0.47 9.13
CA GLU A 25 35.60 -0.46 8.22
C GLU A 25 34.49 -1.18 7.43
N THR A 26 34.37 -0.84 6.16
CA THR A 26 33.38 -1.47 5.30
C THR A 26 33.82 -2.91 5.13
N LYS A 27 33.15 -3.84 5.79
CA LYS A 27 33.35 -5.27 5.60
C LYS A 27 33.22 -5.57 4.11
N LYS A 28 34.26 -6.13 3.51
CA LYS A 28 34.17 -6.64 2.13
C LYS A 28 33.44 -7.97 2.19
N PRO A 29 32.30 -8.12 1.49
CA PRO A 29 31.59 -9.40 1.46
C PRO A 29 32.45 -10.48 0.79
N THR A 30 32.34 -11.70 1.27
CA THR A 30 32.95 -12.87 0.65
C THR A 30 32.10 -13.36 -0.54
N LEU A 31 32.66 -14.23 -1.36
CA LEU A 31 31.90 -14.80 -2.48
C LEU A 31 30.69 -15.60 -1.96
N GLU A 32 30.85 -16.34 -0.87
CA GLU A 32 29.79 -17.13 -0.24
C GLU A 32 28.64 -16.25 0.26
N GLU A 33 28.96 -15.06 0.77
CA GLU A 33 27.97 -14.08 1.22
C GLU A 33 27.19 -13.43 0.06
N LEU A 34 27.71 -13.53 -1.18
CA LEU A 34 27.08 -12.98 -2.38
C LEU A 34 26.32 -14.02 -3.23
N ILE A 35 26.41 -15.30 -2.90
CA ILE A 35 25.70 -16.36 -3.63
C ILE A 35 24.23 -16.42 -3.15
N PRO A 36 23.25 -16.08 -4.01
CA PRO A 36 21.85 -16.13 -3.64
C PRO A 36 21.41 -17.53 -3.16
N GLY A 37 20.76 -17.58 -2.00
CA GLY A 37 20.30 -18.83 -1.39
C GLY A 37 21.38 -19.61 -0.61
N GLY A 38 22.61 -19.12 -0.53
CA GLY A 38 23.65 -19.69 0.33
C GLY A 38 23.37 -19.44 1.82
N GLU A 39 23.89 -20.28 2.72
CA GLU A 39 23.70 -20.17 4.17
C GLU A 39 24.18 -18.83 4.74
N SER A 40 25.23 -18.25 4.16
CA SER A 40 25.81 -16.97 4.57
C SER A 40 25.41 -15.79 3.70
N TYR A 41 24.43 -15.95 2.81
CA TYR A 41 23.99 -14.90 1.91
C TYR A 41 23.49 -13.67 2.66
N LEU A 42 24.06 -12.50 2.34
CA LEU A 42 23.68 -11.24 2.94
C LEU A 42 22.41 -10.69 2.28
N TYR A 43 21.29 -10.95 2.91
CA TYR A 43 20.03 -10.31 2.53
C TYR A 43 19.96 -8.88 3.07
N ALA A 44 19.66 -7.94 2.20
CA ALA A 44 19.22 -6.65 2.69
C ALA A 44 17.85 -6.81 3.39
N GLU A 45 17.74 -6.31 4.62
CA GLU A 45 16.43 -6.23 5.26
C GLU A 45 15.53 -5.28 4.46
N ASN A 46 14.53 -5.83 3.81
CA ASN A 46 13.52 -5.05 3.11
C ASN A 46 12.33 -4.79 4.02
N LEU A 47 11.99 -3.53 4.17
CA LEU A 47 10.76 -3.14 4.85
C LEU A 47 9.61 -3.17 3.83
N TYR A 48 8.96 -4.33 3.73
CA TYR A 48 7.85 -4.52 2.80
C TYR A 48 6.58 -3.86 3.30
N GLY A 49 5.80 -3.31 2.34
CA GLY A 49 4.43 -2.87 2.57
C GLY A 49 4.31 -1.61 3.43
N LEU A 50 5.38 -0.84 3.61
CA LEU A 50 5.30 0.46 4.28
C LEU A 50 4.29 1.35 3.58
N GLN A 51 3.42 1.99 4.37
CA GLN A 51 2.40 2.90 3.89
C GLN A 51 2.39 4.17 4.74
N TRP A 52 2.04 5.28 4.11
CA TRP A 52 1.79 6.52 4.82
C TRP A 52 0.32 6.63 5.23
N TRP A 53 0.09 7.02 6.47
CA TRP A 53 -1.19 7.47 6.98
C TRP A 53 -1.02 8.85 7.63
N GLY A 54 -1.39 9.90 6.90
CA GLY A 54 -0.99 11.26 7.25
C GLY A 54 0.53 11.40 7.30
N ASP A 55 1.04 11.86 8.43
CA ASP A 55 2.48 12.01 8.68
C ASP A 55 3.12 10.76 9.34
N GLU A 56 2.34 9.72 9.58
CA GLU A 56 2.80 8.48 10.19
C GLU A 56 3.15 7.43 9.13
N CYS A 57 4.28 6.77 9.31
CA CYS A 57 4.68 5.62 8.52
C CYS A 57 4.16 4.35 9.18
N ILE A 58 3.29 3.60 8.51
CA ILE A 58 2.72 2.35 9.00
C ILE A 58 3.47 1.15 8.41
N LYS A 59 3.89 0.25 9.28
CA LYS A 59 4.51 -1.03 8.95
C LYS A 59 3.53 -2.15 9.25
N PRO A 60 2.96 -2.81 8.24
CA PRO A 60 2.15 -4.00 8.44
C PRO A 60 3.04 -5.21 8.75
N GLY A 61 2.59 -6.04 9.67
CA GLY A 61 3.18 -7.33 10.00
C GLY A 61 2.19 -8.48 9.76
N VAL A 62 2.51 -9.67 10.21
CA VAL A 62 1.57 -10.80 10.21
C VAL A 62 0.43 -10.52 11.20
N ASP A 63 0.81 -10.21 12.44
CA ASP A 63 -0.12 -10.12 13.57
C ASP A 63 -0.29 -8.71 14.13
N THR A 64 0.54 -7.76 13.73
CA THR A 64 0.55 -6.42 14.32
C THR A 64 0.84 -5.35 13.29
N LEU A 65 0.10 -4.23 13.36
CA LEU A 65 0.44 -2.99 12.68
C LEU A 65 1.27 -2.12 13.62
N TYR A 66 2.35 -1.56 13.10
CA TYR A 66 3.20 -0.62 13.81
C TYR A 66 3.19 0.74 13.12
N SER A 67 3.20 1.81 13.90
CA SER A 67 3.58 3.15 13.45
C SER A 67 5.08 3.31 13.69
N ILE A 68 5.80 3.76 12.67
CA ILE A 68 7.24 4.03 12.75
C ILE A 68 7.44 5.55 12.76
N GLN A 69 8.17 6.04 13.72
CA GLN A 69 8.62 7.43 13.70
C GLN A 69 9.76 7.59 12.69
N PRO A 70 9.61 8.35 11.60
CA PRO A 70 10.60 8.38 10.51
C PRO A 70 11.99 8.85 10.91
N LYS A 71 12.09 9.73 11.93
CA LYS A 71 13.39 10.28 12.39
C LYS A 71 14.21 9.32 13.26
N THR A 72 13.55 8.47 14.02
CA THR A 72 14.21 7.63 15.04
C THR A 72 14.12 6.15 14.76
N GLY A 73 13.25 5.74 13.82
CA GLY A 73 12.92 4.33 13.57
C GLY A 73 12.13 3.67 14.71
N LYS A 74 11.70 4.43 15.73
CA LYS A 74 10.96 3.87 16.86
C LYS A 74 9.61 3.34 16.40
N GLU A 75 9.37 2.06 16.66
CA GLU A 75 8.11 1.39 16.40
C GLU A 75 7.15 1.51 17.58
N THR A 76 5.89 1.79 17.31
CA THR A 76 4.80 1.81 18.29
C THR A 76 3.66 0.97 17.77
N MET A 77 3.17 0.03 18.56
CA MET A 77 2.03 -0.82 18.18
C MET A 77 0.78 0.03 18.01
N VAL A 78 0.10 -0.15 16.87
CA VAL A 78 -1.16 0.51 16.54
C VAL A 78 -2.34 -0.39 16.90
N ILE A 79 -2.37 -1.62 16.35
CA ILE A 79 -3.43 -2.60 16.57
C ILE A 79 -2.94 -4.01 16.23
N THR A 80 -3.53 -5.02 16.86
CA THR A 80 -3.25 -6.42 16.55
C THR A 80 -4.32 -7.04 15.67
N ARG A 81 -3.94 -8.08 14.92
CA ARG A 81 -4.84 -8.90 14.13
C ARG A 81 -5.93 -9.56 14.99
N GLU A 82 -5.60 -9.96 16.21
CA GLU A 82 -6.53 -10.57 17.15
C GLU A 82 -7.65 -9.58 17.53
N GLN A 83 -7.30 -8.33 17.84
CA GLN A 83 -8.27 -7.28 18.15
C GLN A 83 -9.21 -7.02 16.98
N ILE A 84 -8.67 -6.94 15.75
CA ILE A 84 -9.49 -6.78 14.54
C ILE A 84 -10.40 -7.98 14.35
N ASN A 85 -9.87 -9.21 14.42
CA ASN A 85 -10.63 -10.43 14.18
C ASN A 85 -11.77 -10.60 15.18
N LYS A 86 -11.59 -10.22 16.43
CA LYS A 86 -12.69 -10.22 17.41
C LYS A 86 -13.89 -9.39 16.95
N VAL A 87 -13.63 -8.17 16.49
CA VAL A 87 -14.69 -7.28 15.99
C VAL A 87 -15.28 -7.78 14.68
N LEU A 88 -14.45 -8.35 13.79
CA LEU A 88 -14.94 -8.95 12.54
C LEU A 88 -15.86 -10.13 12.78
N GLU A 89 -15.56 -10.97 13.77
CA GLU A 89 -16.39 -12.10 14.17
C GLU A 89 -17.77 -11.64 14.70
N GLU A 90 -17.79 -10.65 15.58
CA GLU A 90 -19.00 -10.02 16.11
C GLU A 90 -19.90 -9.46 14.99
N ASN A 91 -19.28 -8.96 13.92
CA ASN A 91 -19.96 -8.38 12.74
C ASN A 91 -20.19 -9.39 11.60
N LYS A 92 -19.86 -10.68 11.78
CA LYS A 92 -19.96 -11.73 10.75
C LYS A 92 -19.23 -11.34 9.44
N ALA A 93 -18.13 -10.62 9.58
CA ALA A 93 -17.39 -10.04 8.45
C ALA A 93 -16.25 -10.92 7.94
N GLY A 94 -16.00 -12.07 8.60
CA GLY A 94 -14.94 -13.00 8.27
C GLY A 94 -13.73 -12.87 9.19
N LYS A 95 -12.55 -13.35 8.74
CA LYS A 95 -11.33 -13.38 9.54
C LYS A 95 -10.12 -13.02 8.67
N LEU A 96 -9.28 -12.10 9.15
CA LEU A 96 -7.99 -11.78 8.54
C LEU A 96 -6.95 -12.85 8.92
N SER A 97 -6.19 -13.32 7.93
CA SER A 97 -5.07 -14.23 8.13
C SER A 97 -3.76 -13.49 8.47
N HIS A 98 -3.60 -12.30 7.94
CA HIS A 98 -2.43 -11.42 8.14
C HIS A 98 -2.79 -9.95 7.86
N LEU A 99 -1.91 -9.02 8.25
CA LEU A 99 -2.15 -7.58 8.06
C LEU A 99 -1.43 -6.98 6.86
N TYR A 100 -0.70 -7.76 6.05
CA TYR A 100 0.03 -7.24 4.87
C TYR A 100 -0.89 -6.69 3.77
N SER A 101 -2.13 -7.15 3.69
CA SER A 101 -3.11 -6.71 2.70
C SER A 101 -3.88 -5.44 3.09
N VAL A 102 -3.67 -4.94 4.31
CA VAL A 102 -4.34 -3.74 4.80
C VAL A 102 -3.79 -2.51 4.08
N ARG A 103 -4.67 -1.59 3.70
CA ARG A 103 -4.33 -0.33 3.02
C ARG A 103 -4.89 0.87 3.78
N PHE A 104 -4.21 2.01 3.68
CA PHE A 104 -4.57 3.28 4.31
C PHE A 104 -4.87 4.35 3.27
N PRO A 105 -5.99 4.27 2.53
CA PRO A 105 -6.30 5.21 1.45
C PRO A 105 -6.74 6.59 1.95
N TRP A 106 -7.03 6.76 3.25
CA TRP A 106 -7.40 8.02 3.86
C TRP A 106 -6.30 8.56 4.76
N THR A 107 -5.84 9.77 4.49
CA THR A 107 -4.78 10.42 5.28
C THR A 107 -5.30 11.11 6.54
N ASP A 108 -6.58 11.46 6.54
CA ASP A 108 -7.27 12.25 7.58
C ASP A 108 -8.20 11.42 8.48
N LYS A 109 -8.44 10.16 8.15
CA LYS A 109 -9.32 9.25 8.89
C LYS A 109 -8.55 8.07 9.46
N ALA A 110 -8.83 7.71 10.71
CA ALA A 110 -8.26 6.52 11.34
C ALA A 110 -8.92 5.23 10.80
N GLN A 111 -8.93 5.10 9.47
CA GLN A 111 -9.58 4.02 8.75
C GLN A 111 -8.59 3.28 7.88
N MET A 112 -8.80 1.99 7.78
CA MET A 112 -8.07 1.09 6.89
C MET A 112 -9.05 0.29 6.05
N LEU A 113 -8.59 -0.12 4.87
CA LEU A 113 -9.33 -0.91 3.90
C LEU A 113 -8.65 -2.24 3.69
N PHE A 114 -9.41 -3.32 3.69
CA PHE A 114 -8.96 -4.65 3.32
C PHE A 114 -10.10 -5.49 2.76
N THR A 115 -9.77 -6.63 2.17
CA THR A 115 -10.76 -7.57 1.62
C THR A 115 -10.67 -8.93 2.31
N ILE A 116 -11.84 -9.54 2.57
CA ILE A 116 -11.96 -10.91 3.06
C ILE A 116 -13.00 -11.64 2.21
N ALA A 117 -12.60 -12.71 1.54
CA ALA A 117 -13.47 -13.49 0.65
C ALA A 117 -14.24 -12.59 -0.35
N GLY A 118 -13.54 -11.65 -1.00
CA GLY A 118 -14.12 -10.70 -1.96
C GLY A 118 -14.97 -9.59 -1.34
N LYS A 119 -15.15 -9.54 -0.02
CA LYS A 119 -15.87 -8.47 0.67
C LYS A 119 -14.89 -7.36 1.05
N PHE A 120 -15.13 -6.14 0.60
CA PHE A 120 -14.43 -4.95 1.05
C PHE A 120 -14.89 -4.57 2.45
N ILE A 121 -13.95 -4.25 3.32
CA ILE A 121 -14.20 -3.87 4.71
C ILE A 121 -13.44 -2.60 5.01
N VAL A 122 -14.16 -1.57 5.43
CA VAL A 122 -13.59 -0.34 6.02
C VAL A 122 -13.66 -0.49 7.53
N TYR A 123 -12.51 -0.37 8.17
CA TYR A 123 -12.36 -0.56 9.60
C TYR A 123 -11.71 0.65 10.25
N ASN A 124 -12.28 1.14 11.34
CA ASN A 124 -11.66 2.19 12.16
C ASN A 124 -10.79 1.54 13.24
N PHE A 125 -9.47 1.71 13.10
CA PHE A 125 -8.51 1.07 13.99
C PHE A 125 -8.28 1.80 15.33
N LYS A 126 -8.76 3.04 15.48
CA LYS A 126 -8.76 3.75 16.77
C LYS A 126 -9.96 3.36 17.64
N ASN A 127 -11.11 3.17 17.00
CA ASN A 127 -12.35 2.85 17.71
C ASN A 127 -12.67 1.35 17.71
N ASN A 128 -11.85 0.53 17.08
CA ASN A 128 -12.09 -0.91 16.90
C ASN A 128 -13.49 -1.20 16.34
N GLN A 129 -13.81 -0.67 15.18
CA GLN A 129 -15.16 -0.73 14.65
C GLN A 129 -15.18 -0.96 13.14
N VAL A 130 -16.03 -1.85 12.66
CA VAL A 130 -16.37 -1.94 11.23
C VAL A 130 -17.20 -0.72 10.85
N VAL A 131 -16.72 0.06 9.90
CA VAL A 131 -17.38 1.28 9.40
C VAL A 131 -18.37 0.94 8.29
N SER A 132 -17.93 0.14 7.33
CA SER A 132 -18.76 -0.32 6.22
C SER A 132 -18.22 -1.62 5.63
N THR A 133 -19.12 -2.35 4.98
CA THR A 133 -18.77 -3.53 4.19
C THR A 133 -19.52 -3.49 2.88
N PHE A 134 -18.86 -3.98 1.82
CA PHE A 134 -19.50 -4.19 0.52
C PHE A 134 -18.95 -5.47 -0.12
N LYS A 135 -19.84 -6.33 -0.59
CA LYS A 135 -19.48 -7.51 -1.38
C LYS A 135 -19.99 -7.33 -2.80
N PRO A 136 -19.12 -7.29 -3.82
CA PRO A 136 -19.55 -7.34 -5.22
C PRO A 136 -20.39 -8.58 -5.49
N LYS A 137 -21.15 -8.56 -6.57
CA LYS A 137 -21.93 -9.72 -7.03
C LYS A 137 -21.01 -10.90 -7.34
N ASP A 138 -21.54 -12.08 -7.22
CA ASP A 138 -20.78 -13.28 -7.58
C ASP A 138 -20.37 -13.22 -9.07
N GLY A 139 -19.16 -13.68 -9.37
CA GLY A 139 -18.56 -13.53 -10.70
C GLY A 139 -17.84 -12.17 -10.95
N ALA A 140 -17.80 -11.29 -9.95
CA ALA A 140 -17.07 -10.02 -10.04
C ALA A 140 -15.57 -10.24 -10.27
N ASN A 141 -15.00 -9.43 -11.15
CA ASN A 141 -13.58 -9.33 -11.46
C ASN A 141 -13.18 -7.84 -11.58
N ASN A 142 -11.87 -7.56 -11.61
CA ASN A 142 -11.33 -6.22 -11.83
C ASN A 142 -11.87 -5.17 -10.86
N GLU A 143 -11.98 -5.53 -9.58
CA GLU A 143 -12.56 -4.67 -8.56
C GLU A 143 -11.67 -3.45 -8.29
N ASP A 144 -12.26 -2.26 -8.24
CA ASP A 144 -11.62 -0.98 -7.99
C ASP A 144 -12.43 -0.17 -6.96
N TYR A 145 -11.93 -0.14 -5.73
CA TYR A 145 -12.56 0.60 -4.64
C TYR A 145 -12.19 2.08 -4.68
N CYS A 146 -13.17 2.94 -4.67
CA CYS A 146 -13.00 4.39 -4.58
C CYS A 146 -13.03 4.88 -3.13
N ALA A 147 -11.89 5.24 -2.57
CA ALA A 147 -11.82 5.73 -1.19
C ALA A 147 -12.59 7.04 -0.95
N ALA A 148 -12.70 7.90 -1.98
CA ALA A 148 -13.37 9.19 -1.86
C ALA A 148 -14.89 9.08 -1.73
N SER A 149 -15.51 8.10 -2.42
CA SER A 149 -16.97 7.92 -2.42
C SER A 149 -17.45 6.66 -1.70
N GLY A 150 -16.55 5.70 -1.44
CA GLY A 150 -16.91 4.37 -0.94
C GLY A 150 -17.51 3.44 -2.01
N ASN A 151 -17.56 3.86 -3.26
CA ASN A 151 -18.07 3.05 -4.36
C ASN A 151 -17.06 2.00 -4.79
N VAL A 152 -17.56 0.88 -5.34
CA VAL A 152 -16.75 -0.18 -5.94
C VAL A 152 -17.16 -0.36 -7.39
N ALA A 153 -16.21 -0.21 -8.31
CA ALA A 153 -16.37 -0.61 -9.69
C ALA A 153 -15.86 -2.05 -9.86
N TYR A 154 -16.51 -2.85 -10.69
CA TYR A 154 -16.11 -4.22 -11.01
C TYR A 154 -16.74 -4.67 -12.31
N THR A 155 -16.25 -5.78 -12.88
CA THR A 155 -16.78 -6.33 -14.13
C THR A 155 -17.40 -7.70 -13.90
N ILE A 156 -18.49 -7.99 -14.65
CA ILE A 156 -19.06 -9.32 -14.82
C ILE A 156 -19.34 -9.50 -16.31
N ASP A 157 -18.92 -10.61 -16.90
CA ASP A 157 -19.13 -10.93 -18.32
C ASP A 157 -18.79 -9.75 -19.25
N ASN A 158 -17.62 -9.14 -19.03
CA ASN A 158 -17.12 -7.97 -19.77
C ASN A 158 -17.92 -6.67 -19.60
N ASN A 159 -18.96 -6.65 -18.79
CA ASN A 159 -19.73 -5.45 -18.50
C ASN A 159 -19.34 -4.83 -17.16
N LEU A 160 -19.37 -3.50 -17.09
CA LEU A 160 -18.98 -2.71 -15.94
C LEU A 160 -20.17 -2.48 -14.99
N TYR A 161 -19.90 -2.65 -13.71
CA TYR A 161 -20.82 -2.37 -12.60
C TYR A 161 -20.21 -1.35 -11.66
N VAL A 162 -21.07 -0.56 -11.01
CA VAL A 162 -20.71 0.27 -9.84
C VAL A 162 -21.69 -0.08 -8.71
N ASN A 163 -21.17 -0.62 -7.62
CA ASN A 163 -21.97 -1.19 -6.55
C ASN A 163 -22.95 -2.22 -7.12
N GLU A 164 -24.26 -2.07 -6.86
CA GLU A 164 -25.28 -2.99 -7.34
C GLU A 164 -25.75 -2.72 -8.78
N LYS A 165 -25.30 -1.60 -9.40
CA LYS A 165 -25.85 -1.11 -10.67
C LYS A 165 -24.93 -1.45 -11.83
N ALA A 166 -25.49 -2.04 -12.90
CA ALA A 166 -24.83 -2.11 -14.19
C ALA A 166 -24.67 -0.72 -14.80
N VAL A 167 -23.46 -0.39 -15.23
CA VAL A 167 -23.10 0.86 -15.93
C VAL A 167 -23.12 0.65 -17.43
N THR A 168 -22.71 -0.55 -17.88
CA THR A 168 -22.74 -0.96 -19.28
C THR A 168 -23.62 -2.19 -19.46
N ASN A 169 -24.13 -2.38 -20.68
CA ASN A 169 -24.85 -3.56 -21.12
C ASN A 169 -24.51 -3.77 -22.61
N GLU A 170 -23.28 -4.16 -22.85
CA GLU A 170 -22.71 -4.32 -24.19
C GLU A 170 -22.85 -5.76 -24.64
N PRO A 171 -22.94 -5.99 -25.98
CA PRO A 171 -22.98 -7.34 -26.55
C PRO A 171 -21.63 -8.07 -26.37
N GLU A 172 -21.63 -9.36 -26.69
CA GLU A 172 -20.42 -10.16 -26.81
C GLU A 172 -19.41 -9.52 -27.77
N GLY A 173 -18.11 -9.61 -27.42
CA GLY A 173 -17.03 -8.96 -28.17
C GLY A 173 -16.72 -7.53 -27.72
N ILE A 174 -17.55 -6.92 -26.87
CA ILE A 174 -17.25 -5.63 -26.26
C ILE A 174 -16.81 -5.84 -24.81
N VAL A 175 -15.65 -5.30 -24.46
CA VAL A 175 -15.04 -5.43 -23.13
C VAL A 175 -14.97 -4.07 -22.46
N CYS A 176 -15.59 -3.93 -21.29
CA CYS A 176 -15.64 -2.69 -20.53
C CYS A 176 -14.92 -2.84 -19.18
N GLY A 177 -14.18 -1.80 -18.75
CA GLY A 177 -13.59 -1.73 -17.40
C GLY A 177 -12.41 -2.65 -17.15
N GLN A 178 -11.88 -3.28 -18.17
CA GLN A 178 -10.70 -4.14 -18.09
C GLN A 178 -9.47 -3.46 -18.68
N THR A 179 -8.26 -3.92 -18.30
CA THR A 179 -7.02 -3.39 -18.86
C THR A 179 -6.87 -3.76 -20.33
N VAL A 180 -6.58 -2.77 -21.17
CA VAL A 180 -6.30 -2.96 -22.60
C VAL A 180 -4.87 -3.44 -22.87
N HIS A 181 -3.99 -3.34 -21.87
CA HIS A 181 -2.57 -3.65 -21.99
C HIS A 181 -2.17 -5.00 -21.37
N ARG A 182 -3.12 -5.84 -20.99
CA ARG A 182 -2.90 -7.19 -20.44
C ARG A 182 -1.83 -7.21 -19.32
N ASN A 183 -1.87 -6.19 -18.44
CA ASN A 183 -0.92 -5.98 -17.33
C ASN A 183 0.53 -5.64 -17.77
N GLU A 184 0.75 -5.28 -19.02
CA GLU A 184 2.04 -4.76 -19.46
C GLU A 184 2.27 -3.32 -18.99
N PHE A 185 3.54 -2.93 -18.87
CA PHE A 185 3.97 -1.59 -18.46
C PHE A 185 3.43 -1.12 -17.10
N GLY A 186 3.03 -2.06 -16.23
CA GLY A 186 2.41 -1.72 -14.94
C GLY A 186 0.97 -1.22 -15.03
N ILE A 187 0.33 -1.27 -16.20
CA ILE A 187 -1.08 -0.93 -16.40
C ILE A 187 -1.91 -2.18 -16.16
N ASN A 188 -2.48 -2.27 -14.97
CA ASN A 188 -3.17 -3.46 -14.48
C ASN A 188 -4.67 -3.26 -14.20
N LYS A 189 -5.23 -2.11 -14.59
CA LYS A 189 -6.66 -1.83 -14.42
C LYS A 189 -7.25 -1.08 -15.61
N GLY A 190 -8.57 -1.15 -15.74
CA GLY A 190 -9.32 -0.49 -16.81
C GLY A 190 -10.34 0.52 -16.31
N THR A 191 -10.31 0.87 -15.02
CA THR A 191 -11.21 1.84 -14.38
C THR A 191 -10.40 2.92 -13.67
N PHE A 192 -10.88 4.18 -13.71
CA PHE A 192 -10.16 5.34 -13.18
C PHE A 192 -11.15 6.31 -12.53
N TRP A 193 -11.18 6.31 -11.20
CA TRP A 193 -12.01 7.23 -10.44
C TRP A 193 -11.44 8.64 -10.44
N SER A 194 -12.32 9.65 -10.56
CA SER A 194 -11.93 11.04 -10.29
C SER A 194 -11.51 11.22 -8.83
N PRO A 195 -10.68 12.23 -8.49
CA PRO A 195 -10.26 12.47 -7.12
C PRO A 195 -11.41 12.64 -6.11
N LYS A 196 -12.56 13.12 -6.55
CA LYS A 196 -13.77 13.25 -5.71
C LYS A 196 -14.65 12.00 -5.71
N GLY A 197 -14.34 11.00 -6.51
CA GLY A 197 -15.11 9.75 -6.64
C GLY A 197 -16.49 9.90 -7.25
N ASN A 198 -16.79 11.02 -7.90
CA ASN A 198 -18.07 11.30 -8.54
C ASN A 198 -18.10 11.01 -10.04
N LEU A 199 -16.96 10.75 -10.65
CA LEU A 199 -16.82 10.34 -12.06
C LEU A 199 -15.96 9.08 -12.13
N LEU A 200 -16.28 8.21 -13.08
CA LEU A 200 -15.52 7.01 -13.39
C LEU A 200 -15.22 7.00 -14.90
N ALA A 201 -13.94 7.06 -15.26
CA ALA A 201 -13.50 6.77 -16.61
C ALA A 201 -13.15 5.28 -16.71
N PHE A 202 -13.39 4.66 -17.85
CA PHE A 202 -13.06 3.25 -18.08
C PHE A 202 -12.70 2.99 -19.53
N TYR A 203 -11.96 1.92 -19.76
CA TYR A 203 -11.70 1.43 -21.12
C TYR A 203 -12.92 0.67 -21.66
N ARG A 204 -13.26 0.93 -22.91
CA ARG A 204 -14.18 0.13 -23.73
C ARG A 204 -13.43 -0.32 -24.95
N MET A 205 -13.24 -1.63 -25.08
CA MET A 205 -12.60 -2.26 -26.23
C MET A 205 -13.63 -2.95 -27.09
N ASP A 206 -13.48 -2.85 -28.39
CA ASP A 206 -14.23 -3.63 -29.37
C ASP A 206 -13.32 -4.75 -29.89
N GLU A 207 -13.58 -5.96 -29.42
CA GLU A 207 -12.89 -7.19 -29.80
C GLU A 207 -13.76 -8.06 -30.71
N SER A 208 -14.89 -7.53 -31.23
CA SER A 208 -15.84 -8.30 -32.08
C SER A 208 -15.21 -8.84 -33.36
N MET A 209 -14.12 -8.22 -33.82
CA MET A 209 -13.36 -8.66 -34.99
C MET A 209 -12.15 -9.53 -34.67
N VAL A 210 -11.90 -9.82 -33.36
CA VAL A 210 -10.77 -10.63 -32.95
C VAL A 210 -11.12 -12.10 -33.05
N THR A 211 -10.37 -12.83 -33.87
CA THR A 211 -10.53 -14.28 -33.99
C THR A 211 -9.95 -14.97 -32.76
N GLN A 212 -10.74 -15.83 -32.14
CA GLN A 212 -10.29 -16.66 -31.02
C GLN A 212 -9.33 -17.72 -31.53
N TYR A 213 -8.09 -17.74 -30.98
CA TYR A 213 -7.11 -18.79 -31.28
C TYR A 213 -7.33 -19.96 -30.30
N PRO A 214 -7.60 -21.19 -30.81
CA PRO A 214 -7.80 -22.34 -29.94
C PRO A 214 -6.46 -22.73 -29.29
N LEU A 215 -6.44 -22.70 -27.95
CA LEU A 215 -5.35 -23.33 -27.18
C LEU A 215 -5.78 -24.80 -26.93
N VAL A 216 -4.95 -25.75 -27.39
CA VAL A 216 -5.12 -27.16 -27.09
C VAL A 216 -4.14 -27.52 -25.98
N ASP A 217 -4.64 -27.88 -24.81
CA ASP A 217 -3.86 -28.51 -23.76
C ASP A 217 -3.50 -29.93 -24.20
N ILE A 218 -2.21 -30.23 -24.27
CA ILE A 218 -1.67 -31.55 -24.67
C ILE A 218 -1.30 -32.31 -23.41
#